data_a4393ba828b6347f56c94e60df65b905
#
_entry.id   a4393ba828b6347f56c94e60df65b905
#
_cell.length_a   1.000
_cell.length_b   1.000
_cell.length_c   1.000
_cell.angle_alpha   90.00
_cell.angle_beta   90.00
_cell.angle_gamma   90.00
#
_symmetry.space_group_name_H-M   'P 1'
#
loop_
_entity.id
_entity.type
_entity.pdbx_description
1 polymer ?
#
loop_
_entity_poly.entity_id
_entity_poly.type
_entity_poly.pdbx_seq_one_letter_code
_entity_poly.pdbx_strand_id
1 'polypeptide(L)'
;MDSDEEEVDDTTGLERAYAAGSKIYRNRDTLYIAGTASIGDVMQWPDIPLHRVPQTTRYRTANDYLSSEAGRGVKRLVGHSLGGSVSLELSKNYNIPATTFGAPVLDIIPRNPFHKPDRVACRFDPVASLDFGAKKVECTDRLNPHSFAGLDKFRKTRGTF
;
A
#
# COMPACT_ATOMS: atom_id res chain seq x y z
N MET A 1 -14.30 6.84 -20.59
CA MET A 1 -14.24 6.07 -19.32
C MET A 1 -14.72 4.68 -19.64
N ASP A 2 -13.77 3.76 -19.75
CA ASP A 2 -14.09 2.39 -20.16
C ASP A 2 -14.79 1.67 -19.00
N SER A 3 -16.10 1.56 -19.13
CA SER A 3 -16.99 0.83 -18.21
C SER A 3 -16.76 -0.69 -18.25
N ASP A 4 -15.90 -1.16 -19.15
CA ASP A 4 -15.66 -2.59 -19.43
C ASP A 4 -14.31 -3.07 -18.87
N GLU A 5 -13.58 -2.23 -18.12
CA GLU A 5 -12.34 -2.69 -17.48
C GLU A 5 -12.70 -3.67 -16.35
N GLU A 6 -12.22 -4.91 -16.48
CA GLU A 6 -12.44 -5.94 -15.46
C GLU A 6 -11.88 -5.52 -14.10
N GLU A 7 -12.67 -5.66 -13.06
CA GLU A 7 -12.21 -5.39 -11.69
C GLU A 7 -11.15 -6.41 -11.29
N VAL A 8 -9.98 -5.92 -10.90
CA VAL A 8 -8.90 -6.76 -10.40
C VAL A 8 -8.87 -6.80 -8.88
N ASP A 9 -8.45 -7.93 -8.31
CA ASP A 9 -8.20 -8.02 -6.87
C ASP A 9 -6.94 -7.23 -6.47
N ASP A 10 -6.78 -6.98 -5.16
CA ASP A 10 -5.70 -6.15 -4.65
C ASP A 10 -4.31 -6.73 -4.96
N THR A 11 -4.15 -8.04 -4.96
CA THR A 11 -2.87 -8.68 -5.30
C THR A 11 -2.52 -8.46 -6.77
N THR A 12 -3.46 -8.68 -7.68
CA THR A 12 -3.27 -8.44 -9.11
C THR A 12 -2.99 -6.96 -9.40
N GLY A 13 -3.72 -6.05 -8.74
CA GLY A 13 -3.47 -4.62 -8.86
C GLY A 13 -2.05 -4.23 -8.41
N LEU A 14 -1.58 -4.77 -7.29
CA LEU A 14 -0.22 -4.54 -6.81
C LEU A 14 0.83 -5.16 -7.74
N GLU A 15 0.62 -6.36 -8.27
CA GLU A 15 1.52 -6.98 -9.27
C GLU A 15 1.67 -6.08 -10.50
N ARG A 16 0.57 -5.54 -11.00
CA ARG A 16 0.58 -4.60 -12.13
C ARG A 16 1.29 -3.28 -11.79
N ALA A 17 1.11 -2.78 -10.57
CA ALA A 17 1.85 -1.60 -10.10
C ALA A 17 3.36 -1.87 -10.03
N TYR A 18 3.79 -3.06 -9.57
CA TYR A 18 5.20 -3.44 -9.57
C TYR A 18 5.78 -3.55 -10.99
N ALA A 19 5.00 -4.07 -11.93
CA ALA A 19 5.40 -4.19 -13.34
C ALA A 19 5.43 -2.84 -14.07
N ALA A 20 4.66 -1.86 -13.64
CA ALA A 20 4.61 -0.54 -14.24
C ALA A 20 5.93 0.23 -14.01
N GLY A 21 6.38 0.98 -15.02
CA GLY A 21 7.57 1.84 -14.92
C GLY A 21 7.43 2.92 -13.84
N SER A 22 6.23 3.49 -13.71
CA SER A 22 5.90 4.49 -12.69
C SER A 22 5.69 3.90 -11.29
N LYS A 23 5.59 2.58 -11.18
CA LYS A 23 5.28 1.86 -9.92
C LYS A 23 3.92 2.20 -9.32
N ILE A 24 3.03 2.75 -10.12
CA ILE A 24 1.61 2.93 -9.80
C ILE A 24 0.75 2.31 -10.92
N TYR A 25 -0.41 1.83 -10.56
CA TYR A 25 -1.39 1.27 -11.48
C TYR A 25 -2.80 1.64 -11.02
N ARG A 26 -3.63 2.05 -11.93
CA ARG A 26 -5.04 2.32 -11.65
C ARG A 26 -5.93 1.26 -12.29
N ASN A 27 -6.88 0.75 -11.53
CA ASN A 27 -8.00 -0.04 -12.04
C ASN A 27 -9.29 0.55 -11.47
N ARG A 28 -10.17 0.99 -12.33
CA ARG A 28 -11.42 1.68 -11.97
C ARG A 28 -11.15 2.86 -11.02
N ASP A 29 -11.67 2.82 -9.79
CA ASP A 29 -11.53 3.87 -8.78
C ASP A 29 -10.42 3.61 -7.74
N THR A 30 -9.63 2.56 -7.95
CA THR A 30 -8.54 2.18 -7.06
C THR A 30 -7.17 2.47 -7.67
N LEU A 31 -6.32 3.17 -6.93
CA LEU A 31 -4.92 3.40 -7.26
C LEU A 31 -4.04 2.47 -6.43
N TYR A 32 -3.27 1.63 -7.10
CA TYR A 32 -2.30 0.71 -6.52
C TYR A 32 -0.91 1.32 -6.54
N ILE A 33 -0.19 1.23 -5.43
CA ILE A 33 1.13 1.83 -5.24
C ILE A 33 2.11 0.75 -4.78
N ALA A 34 3.08 0.43 -5.63
CA ALA A 34 4.11 -0.56 -5.35
C ALA A 34 5.17 -0.03 -4.38
N GLY A 35 5.80 -0.93 -3.66
CA GLY A 35 6.96 -0.66 -2.85
C GLY A 35 8.27 -0.66 -3.64
N THR A 36 9.38 -0.83 -2.95
CA THR A 36 10.69 -1.08 -3.56
C THR A 36 10.82 -2.54 -3.98
N ALA A 37 11.70 -2.81 -4.96
CA ALA A 37 11.84 -4.15 -5.52
C ALA A 37 12.49 -5.15 -4.56
N SER A 38 13.22 -4.69 -3.53
CA SER A 38 13.91 -5.57 -2.60
C SER A 38 13.78 -5.10 -1.15
N ILE A 39 13.71 -6.08 -0.24
CA ILE A 39 13.72 -5.82 1.21
C ILE A 39 15.03 -5.16 1.63
N GLY A 40 16.15 -5.51 0.99
CA GLY A 40 17.44 -4.91 1.25
C GLY A 40 17.45 -3.41 1.04
N ASP A 41 16.75 -2.93 0.02
CA ASP A 41 16.62 -1.51 -0.25
C ASP A 41 15.80 -0.79 0.82
N VAL A 42 14.75 -1.43 1.32
CA VAL A 42 13.92 -0.88 2.42
C VAL A 42 14.70 -0.82 3.73
N MET A 43 15.50 -1.85 4.03
CA MET A 43 16.29 -1.94 5.27
C MET A 43 17.47 -0.95 5.29
N GLN A 44 17.96 -0.50 4.12
CA GLN A 44 19.02 0.50 4.00
C GLN A 44 18.52 1.94 4.13
N TRP A 45 17.22 2.13 4.23
CA TRP A 45 16.62 3.45 4.35
C TRP A 45 16.15 3.70 5.80
N PRO A 46 17.06 4.15 6.69
CA PRO A 46 16.71 4.42 8.09
C PRO A 46 15.71 5.56 8.24
N ASP A 47 15.52 6.35 7.18
CA ASP A 47 14.71 7.56 7.20
C ASP A 47 13.24 7.37 6.78
N ILE A 48 12.87 6.23 6.19
CA ILE A 48 11.48 5.99 5.76
C ILE A 48 10.49 6.02 6.93
N PRO A 49 10.81 5.45 8.11
CA PRO A 49 9.93 5.49 9.25
C PRO A 49 9.76 6.90 9.87
N LEU A 50 10.66 7.83 9.57
CA LEU A 50 10.83 9.08 10.31
C LEU A 50 10.28 10.31 9.57
N HIS A 51 9.04 10.27 9.09
CA HIS A 51 8.34 11.44 8.52
C HIS A 51 8.84 11.94 7.16
N ARG A 52 9.63 11.14 6.41
CA ARG A 52 10.17 11.54 5.11
C ARG A 52 9.45 10.92 3.91
N VAL A 53 8.33 10.26 4.11
CA VAL A 53 7.53 9.69 3.02
C VAL A 53 7.21 10.71 1.92
N PRO A 54 6.81 11.97 2.24
CA PRO A 54 6.54 12.98 1.20
C PRO A 54 7.75 13.37 0.35
N GLN A 55 8.96 13.04 0.78
CA GLN A 55 10.19 13.34 0.04
C GLN A 55 10.56 12.23 -0.94
N THR A 56 9.93 11.08 -0.88
CA THR A 56 10.22 9.96 -1.77
C THR A 56 9.71 10.20 -3.18
N THR A 57 10.43 9.68 -4.18
CA THR A 57 9.97 9.70 -5.57
C THR A 57 8.62 9.00 -5.73
N ARG A 58 8.40 7.91 -4.98
CA ARG A 58 7.14 7.17 -5.00
C ARG A 58 5.96 8.03 -4.55
N TYR A 59 6.12 8.78 -3.48
CA TYR A 59 5.10 9.72 -3.03
C TYR A 59 4.81 10.79 -4.08
N ARG A 60 5.85 11.44 -4.62
CA ARG A 60 5.69 12.47 -5.64
C ARG A 60 4.96 11.96 -6.87
N THR A 61 5.35 10.81 -7.40
CA THR A 61 4.68 10.19 -8.55
C THR A 61 3.19 9.96 -8.29
N ALA A 62 2.84 9.37 -7.15
CA ALA A 62 1.45 9.09 -6.80
C ALA A 62 0.67 10.38 -6.49
N ASN A 63 1.29 11.35 -5.82
CA ASN A 63 0.69 12.64 -5.53
C ASN A 63 0.41 13.45 -6.82
N ASP A 64 1.36 13.49 -7.73
CA ASP A 64 1.19 14.17 -9.01
C ASP A 64 0.08 13.52 -9.83
N TYR A 65 -0.01 12.18 -9.81
CA TYR A 65 -1.12 11.46 -10.44
C TYR A 65 -2.47 11.85 -9.84
N LEU A 66 -2.62 11.82 -8.51
CA LEU A 66 -3.87 12.16 -7.82
C LEU A 66 -4.30 13.62 -8.05
N SER A 67 -3.33 14.54 -8.15
CA SER A 67 -3.60 15.94 -8.41
C SER A 67 -3.92 16.24 -9.89
N SER A 68 -3.62 15.30 -10.78
CA SER A 68 -3.87 15.44 -12.21
C SER A 68 -5.31 15.08 -12.57
N GLU A 69 -5.69 15.40 -13.81
CA GLU A 69 -6.98 14.97 -14.34
C GLU A 69 -7.12 13.44 -14.41
N ALA A 70 -6.02 12.73 -14.67
CA ALA A 70 -5.99 11.28 -14.70
C ALA A 70 -6.31 10.65 -13.33
N GLY A 71 -6.00 11.34 -12.23
CA GLY A 71 -6.32 10.90 -10.87
C GLY A 71 -7.75 11.17 -10.42
N ARG A 72 -8.50 11.93 -11.23
CA ARG A 72 -9.89 12.24 -10.89
C ARG A 72 -10.74 10.96 -10.78
N GLY A 73 -11.54 10.86 -9.75
CA GLY A 73 -12.38 9.68 -9.52
C GLY A 73 -11.70 8.52 -8.79
N VAL A 74 -10.45 8.68 -8.37
CA VAL A 74 -9.84 7.71 -7.43
C VAL A 74 -10.53 7.83 -6.07
N LYS A 75 -11.03 6.69 -5.56
CA LYS A 75 -11.77 6.60 -4.30
C LYS A 75 -11.13 5.67 -3.29
N ARG A 76 -10.10 4.93 -3.69
CA ARG A 76 -9.40 3.99 -2.82
C ARG A 76 -7.92 3.93 -3.20
N LEU A 77 -7.06 3.81 -2.18
CA LEU A 77 -5.63 3.60 -2.33
C LEU A 77 -5.27 2.22 -1.78
N VAL A 78 -4.41 1.51 -2.48
CA VAL A 78 -3.86 0.23 -2.03
C VAL A 78 -2.35 0.26 -2.19
N GLY A 79 -1.61 -0.03 -1.13
CA GLY A 79 -0.16 0.00 -1.17
C GLY A 79 0.51 -1.16 -0.45
N HIS A 80 1.67 -1.57 -0.96
CA HIS A 80 2.52 -2.58 -0.34
C HIS A 80 3.87 -1.97 0.03
N SER A 81 4.40 -2.33 1.20
CA SER A 81 5.70 -1.87 1.69
C SER A 81 5.80 -0.33 1.69
N LEU A 82 6.81 0.27 1.07
CA LEU A 82 6.91 1.73 0.90
C LEU A 82 5.65 2.32 0.24
N GLY A 83 5.08 1.64 -0.73
CA GLY A 83 3.80 2.04 -1.35
C GLY A 83 2.65 2.09 -0.33
N GLY A 84 2.69 1.24 0.69
CA GLY A 84 1.75 1.29 1.81
C GLY A 84 1.91 2.56 2.63
N SER A 85 3.14 2.95 2.99
CA SER A 85 3.40 4.20 3.72
C SER A 85 2.99 5.42 2.88
N VAL A 86 3.25 5.41 1.58
CA VAL A 86 2.80 6.44 0.64
C VAL A 86 1.28 6.52 0.60
N SER A 87 0.60 5.37 0.51
CA SER A 87 -0.87 5.32 0.53
C SER A 87 -1.46 5.91 1.80
N LEU A 88 -0.86 5.66 2.96
CA LEU A 88 -1.30 6.23 4.24
C LEU A 88 -1.15 7.75 4.27
N GLU A 89 -0.04 8.26 3.78
CA GLU A 89 0.20 9.71 3.73
C GLU A 89 -0.77 10.42 2.77
N LEU A 90 -0.96 9.86 1.58
CA LEU A 90 -1.92 10.38 0.59
C LEU A 90 -3.36 10.27 1.08
N SER A 91 -3.69 9.19 1.78
CA SER A 91 -5.00 8.98 2.40
C SER A 91 -5.35 10.13 3.37
N LYS A 92 -4.41 10.57 4.18
CA LYS A 92 -4.59 11.74 5.07
C LYS A 92 -4.81 13.02 4.28
N ASN A 93 -4.01 13.24 3.25
CA ASN A 93 -4.00 14.50 2.50
C ASN A 93 -5.24 14.67 1.60
N TYR A 94 -5.70 13.58 1.01
CA TYR A 94 -6.83 13.59 0.08
C TYR A 94 -8.14 13.07 0.67
N ASN A 95 -8.12 12.60 1.91
CA ASN A 95 -9.27 11.96 2.59
C ASN A 95 -9.85 10.79 1.77
N ILE A 96 -8.97 9.96 1.22
CA ILE A 96 -9.30 8.77 0.43
C ILE A 96 -8.98 7.54 1.27
N PRO A 97 -9.90 6.56 1.41
CA PRO A 97 -9.62 5.31 2.14
C PRO A 97 -8.40 4.58 1.60
N ALA A 98 -7.58 4.03 2.49
CA ALA A 98 -6.40 3.25 2.13
C ALA A 98 -6.42 1.86 2.74
N THR A 99 -5.96 0.88 1.97
CA THR A 99 -5.61 -0.46 2.44
C THR A 99 -4.11 -0.67 2.22
N THR A 100 -3.40 -1.13 3.24
CA THR A 100 -1.95 -1.33 3.15
C THR A 100 -1.55 -2.73 3.57
N PHE A 101 -0.50 -3.23 2.94
CA PHE A 101 0.09 -4.53 3.21
C PHE A 101 1.57 -4.35 3.53
N GLY A 102 2.00 -4.74 4.73
CA GLY A 102 3.39 -4.70 5.16
C GLY A 102 4.02 -3.30 5.12
N ALA A 103 3.25 -2.26 5.40
CA ALA A 103 3.75 -0.89 5.38
C ALA A 103 4.72 -0.62 6.54
N PRO A 104 5.90 -0.04 6.31
CA PRO A 104 6.76 0.46 7.37
C PRO A 104 6.16 1.74 7.96
N VAL A 105 5.49 1.63 9.10
CA VAL A 105 4.81 2.74 9.78
C VAL A 105 5.35 2.87 11.19
N LEU A 106 5.81 4.05 11.57
CA LEU A 106 6.15 4.40 12.96
C LEU A 106 5.08 5.25 13.64
N ASP A 107 4.22 5.89 12.88
CA ASP A 107 3.17 6.74 13.44
C ASP A 107 1.95 5.89 13.78
N ILE A 108 1.87 5.51 15.05
CA ILE A 108 0.86 4.58 15.59
C ILE A 108 -0.47 5.28 15.85
N ILE A 109 -0.49 6.61 15.88
CA ILE A 109 -1.67 7.39 16.25
C ILE A 109 -2.39 7.87 14.99
N PRO A 110 -3.60 7.33 14.69
CA PRO A 110 -4.41 7.90 13.62
C PRO A 110 -4.72 9.36 13.95
N ARG A 111 -4.25 10.28 13.14
CA ARG A 111 -4.53 11.72 13.34
C ARG A 111 -6.00 12.07 13.14
N ASN A 112 -6.74 11.18 12.46
CA ASN A 112 -8.18 11.31 12.28
C ASN A 112 -8.88 10.08 12.85
N PRO A 113 -9.63 10.19 13.97
CA PRO A 113 -10.32 9.05 14.58
C PRO A 113 -11.45 8.50 13.69
N PHE A 114 -11.90 9.27 12.70
CA PHE A 114 -12.93 8.85 11.75
C PHE A 114 -12.36 8.21 10.48
N HIS A 115 -11.04 8.28 10.28
CA HIS A 115 -10.36 7.72 9.13
C HIS A 115 -9.39 6.63 9.58
N LYS A 116 -9.88 5.40 9.60
CA LYS A 116 -9.07 4.23 9.96
C LYS A 116 -8.64 3.51 8.69
N PRO A 117 -7.38 3.65 8.26
CA PRO A 117 -6.87 2.85 7.15
C PRO A 117 -6.85 1.37 7.52
N ASP A 118 -7.16 0.52 6.56
CA ASP A 118 -7.08 -0.92 6.70
C ASP A 118 -5.63 -1.37 6.50
N ARG A 119 -4.92 -1.62 7.60
CA ARG A 119 -3.51 -1.99 7.61
C ARG A 119 -3.36 -3.47 7.95
N VAL A 120 -2.67 -4.18 7.08
CA VAL A 120 -2.43 -5.61 7.20
C VAL A 120 -0.94 -5.90 7.09
N ALA A 121 -0.42 -6.79 7.91
CA ALA A 121 0.96 -7.23 7.86
C ALA A 121 1.08 -8.71 8.23
N CYS A 122 2.06 -9.38 7.64
CA CYS A 122 2.44 -10.72 8.06
C CYS A 122 3.02 -10.70 9.48
N ARG A 123 2.74 -11.73 10.27
CA ARG A 123 3.07 -11.77 11.71
C ARG A 123 4.55 -11.54 11.99
N PHE A 124 5.43 -12.04 11.17
CA PHE A 124 6.88 -11.94 11.35
C PHE A 124 7.56 -11.04 10.32
N ASP A 125 6.80 -10.12 9.70
CA ASP A 125 7.36 -9.16 8.76
C ASP A 125 8.24 -8.15 9.50
N PRO A 126 9.56 -8.14 9.29
CA PRO A 126 10.47 -7.22 9.97
C PRO A 126 10.26 -5.76 9.56
N VAL A 127 9.78 -5.52 8.34
CA VAL A 127 9.53 -4.17 7.81
C VAL A 127 8.32 -3.54 8.48
N ALA A 128 7.27 -4.32 8.69
CA ALA A 128 6.04 -3.87 9.32
C ALA A 128 5.98 -4.18 10.83
N SER A 129 7.10 -4.56 11.45
CA SER A 129 7.14 -4.96 12.87
C SER A 129 6.72 -3.84 13.82
N LEU A 130 6.96 -2.59 13.46
CA LEU A 130 6.61 -1.41 14.24
C LEU A 130 5.20 -0.87 13.95
N ASP A 131 4.50 -1.42 12.97
CA ASP A 131 3.10 -1.09 12.77
C ASP A 131 2.22 -1.87 13.73
N PHE A 132 2.08 -1.36 14.94
CA PHE A 132 1.24 -1.98 15.98
C PHE A 132 -0.25 -1.86 15.70
N GLY A 133 -0.65 -0.96 14.81
CA GLY A 133 -2.04 -0.79 14.38
C GLY A 133 -2.47 -1.72 13.26
N ALA A 134 -1.53 -2.45 12.64
CA ALA A 134 -1.85 -3.39 11.57
C ALA A 134 -2.43 -4.69 12.11
N LYS A 135 -3.43 -5.22 11.41
CA LYS A 135 -3.91 -6.59 11.63
C LYS A 135 -2.83 -7.57 11.23
N LYS A 136 -2.29 -8.30 12.18
CA LYS A 136 -1.26 -9.32 11.93
C LYS A 136 -1.91 -10.63 11.49
N VAL A 137 -1.38 -11.20 10.43
CA VAL A 137 -1.91 -12.41 9.80
C VAL A 137 -0.81 -13.41 9.53
N GLU A 138 -1.19 -14.69 9.47
CA GLU A 138 -0.30 -15.75 9.06
C GLU A 138 -0.14 -15.72 7.53
N CYS A 139 1.11 -15.62 7.06
CA CYS A 139 1.43 -15.65 5.66
C CYS A 139 2.07 -16.98 5.25
N THR A 140 1.87 -17.37 4.01
CA THR A 140 2.36 -18.64 3.49
C THR A 140 3.87 -18.66 3.27
N ASP A 141 4.46 -17.51 2.94
CA ASP A 141 5.90 -17.40 2.76
C ASP A 141 6.58 -17.03 4.09
N ARG A 142 6.97 -18.05 4.84
CA ARG A 142 7.67 -17.87 6.12
C ARG A 142 9.11 -17.41 5.96
N LEU A 143 9.70 -17.63 4.80
CA LEU A 143 11.09 -17.22 4.50
C LEU A 143 11.16 -15.76 4.09
N ASN A 144 10.08 -15.24 3.50
CA ASN A 144 9.96 -13.85 3.12
C ASN A 144 8.60 -13.27 3.54
N PRO A 145 8.38 -13.03 4.84
CA PRO A 145 7.09 -12.59 5.37
C PRO A 145 6.71 -11.18 4.89
N HIS A 146 7.64 -10.43 4.31
CA HIS A 146 7.37 -9.12 3.72
C HIS A 146 6.86 -9.20 2.27
N SER A 147 7.01 -10.34 1.62
CA SER A 147 6.53 -10.53 0.25
C SER A 147 5.01 -10.49 0.18
N PHE A 148 4.47 -9.71 -0.77
CA PHE A 148 3.03 -9.71 -1.02
C PHE A 148 2.53 -11.02 -1.68
N ALA A 149 3.44 -11.86 -2.22
CA ALA A 149 3.08 -13.20 -2.70
C ALA A 149 2.43 -14.07 -1.61
N GLY A 150 2.80 -13.86 -0.34
CA GLY A 150 2.18 -14.50 0.82
C GLY A 150 0.74 -14.02 1.11
N LEU A 151 0.30 -12.97 0.46
CA LEU A 151 -1.03 -12.39 0.64
C LEU A 151 -2.14 -13.15 -0.10
N ASP A 152 -1.83 -14.20 -0.84
CA ASP A 152 -2.85 -15.02 -1.53
C ASP A 152 -3.89 -15.61 -0.58
N LYS A 153 -3.57 -15.80 0.67
CA LYS A 153 -4.56 -16.17 1.69
C LYS A 153 -5.61 -15.07 1.94
N PHE A 154 -5.29 -13.82 1.67
CA PHE A 154 -6.22 -12.70 1.81
C PHE A 154 -7.26 -12.64 0.70
N ARG A 155 -6.95 -13.13 -0.49
CA ARG A 155 -7.92 -13.27 -1.59
C ARG A 155 -9.13 -14.09 -1.15
N LYS A 156 -8.89 -15.17 -0.39
CA LYS A 156 -9.95 -16.12 0.01
C LYS A 156 -10.78 -15.65 1.19
N THR A 157 -10.26 -14.78 2.03
CA THR A 157 -10.97 -14.30 3.23
C THR A 157 -11.82 -13.06 2.98
N ARG A 158 -11.54 -12.26 1.95
CA ARG A 158 -12.38 -11.09 1.61
C ARG A 158 -13.62 -11.43 0.79
N GLY A 159 -13.70 -12.61 0.20
CA GLY A 159 -14.91 -13.08 -0.50
C GLY A 159 -16.03 -13.58 0.41
N THR A 160 -15.86 -13.45 1.73
CA THR A 160 -16.82 -13.95 2.74
C THR A 160 -17.28 -12.90 3.74
N PHE A 161 -17.08 -11.62 3.44
CA PHE A 161 -17.61 -10.52 4.25
C PHE A 161 -18.62 -9.69 3.48
#